data_926677bf2ee5110a7257d15e96ded90e
#
_entry.id   926677bf2ee5110a7257d15e96ded90e
#
_cell.length_a   1.000
_cell.length_b   1.000
_cell.length_c   1.000
_cell.angle_alpha   90.00
_cell.angle_beta   90.00
_cell.angle_gamma   90.00
#
_symmetry.space_group_name_H-M   'P 1'
#
loop_
_entity.id
_entity.type
_entity.pdbx_description
1 polymer ?
#
loop_
_entity_poly.entity_id
_entity_poly.type
_entity_poly.pdbx_seq_one_letter_code
_entity_poly.pdbx_strand_id
1 'polypeptide(L)'
;ERKAMELQLNSPAISSSSLHSDNRLADTSQQISSGQRINRASDDPAGIQVSIGLTREINENAVGLRNVMDGSSLAQVAQGGISQITDSVQQLREISLQAQNGTLNESDRQSLQKQADELLAGIQDTVGQTSFNGQSLLNEERDINIQAGDGSTTINTPDLQNALEDQGLFALDISSADALDSIDGAISLLNDSAGSFAGSQAQLDSVSRSLTDSSVNNAESRSRISDADMAKATSEQSRALIQQEVAVTLQAQANAGRGDVLALLGQ
;
A
#
# COMPACT_ATOMS: atom_id res chain seq x y z
N GLU A 1 78.80 -18.77 28.97
CA GLU A 1 77.51 -18.93 28.19
C GLU A 1 76.33 -18.45 29.02
N ARG A 2 76.00 -17.14 28.91
CA ARG A 2 74.84 -16.57 29.52
C ARG A 2 73.58 -16.89 28.65
N LYS A 3 72.79 -17.86 29.07
CA LYS A 3 71.45 -18.07 28.59
C LYS A 3 70.68 -16.85 28.90
N ALA A 4 70.45 -16.02 27.92
CA ALA A 4 69.47 -14.95 27.99
C ALA A 4 68.10 -15.63 28.21
N MET A 5 67.66 -15.59 29.47
CA MET A 5 66.33 -16.00 29.83
C MET A 5 65.40 -14.90 29.33
N GLU A 6 64.91 -15.02 28.12
CA GLU A 6 63.82 -14.20 27.58
C GLU A 6 62.60 -14.44 28.45
N LEU A 7 62.42 -13.53 29.41
CA LEU A 7 61.12 -13.37 30.07
C LEU A 7 60.13 -12.86 29.00
N GLN A 8 59.59 -13.78 28.30
CA GLN A 8 58.45 -13.56 27.42
C GLN A 8 57.21 -13.36 28.32
N LEU A 9 57.17 -12.22 29.01
CA LEU A 9 56.02 -11.82 29.78
C LEU A 9 54.89 -11.48 28.81
N ASN A 10 53.92 -12.30 28.85
CA ASN A 10 52.71 -12.48 28.13
C ASN A 10 51.98 -11.15 27.70
N SER A 11 52.51 -10.48 26.67
CA SER A 11 51.85 -9.35 26.00
C SER A 11 50.64 -9.73 25.13
N PRO A 12 50.50 -10.99 24.65
CA PRO A 12 49.38 -11.33 23.76
C PRO A 12 48.01 -11.31 24.44
N ALA A 13 47.93 -11.56 25.75
CA ALA A 13 46.64 -11.59 26.47
C ALA A 13 45.97 -10.20 26.63
N ILE A 14 46.78 -9.16 26.90
CA ILE A 14 46.26 -7.81 27.03
C ILE A 14 45.92 -7.22 25.65
N SER A 15 46.74 -7.50 24.64
CA SER A 15 46.49 -7.05 23.27
C SER A 15 45.25 -7.72 22.67
N SER A 16 45.01 -9.00 22.94
CA SER A 16 43.82 -9.69 22.47
C SER A 16 42.55 -9.20 23.19
N SER A 17 42.64 -8.84 24.47
CA SER A 17 41.53 -8.27 25.23
C SER A 17 41.15 -6.87 24.72
N SER A 18 42.12 -6.01 24.38
CA SER A 18 41.83 -4.68 23.82
C SER A 18 41.22 -4.77 22.42
N LEU A 19 41.72 -5.64 21.54
CA LEU A 19 41.15 -5.89 20.21
C LEU A 19 39.70 -6.37 20.28
N HIS A 20 39.36 -7.23 21.26
CA HIS A 20 37.99 -7.68 21.49
C HIS A 20 37.08 -6.53 21.96
N SER A 21 37.57 -5.65 22.81
CA SER A 21 36.82 -4.49 23.28
C SER A 21 36.57 -3.47 22.15
N ASP A 22 37.57 -3.23 21.29
CA ASP A 22 37.47 -2.33 20.15
C ASP A 22 36.47 -2.85 19.11
N ASN A 23 36.47 -4.14 18.81
CA ASN A 23 35.49 -4.75 17.89
C ASN A 23 34.07 -4.65 18.46
N ARG A 24 33.88 -4.95 19.76
CA ARG A 24 32.58 -4.83 20.41
C ARG A 24 32.08 -3.38 20.44
N LEU A 25 32.99 -2.42 20.64
CA LEU A 25 32.65 -1.00 20.61
C LEU A 25 32.22 -0.58 19.19
N ALA A 26 32.91 -1.03 18.15
CA ALA A 26 32.56 -0.77 16.76
C ALA A 26 31.17 -1.36 16.41
N ASP A 27 30.91 -2.61 16.79
CA ASP A 27 29.65 -3.29 16.52
C ASP A 27 28.47 -2.62 17.28
N THR A 28 28.64 -2.31 18.57
CA THR A 28 27.60 -1.62 19.34
C THR A 28 27.38 -0.20 18.86
N SER A 29 28.42 0.53 18.46
CA SER A 29 28.28 1.85 17.84
C SER A 29 27.52 1.79 16.53
N GLN A 30 27.76 0.76 15.71
CA GLN A 30 27.03 0.55 14.48
C GLN A 30 25.56 0.22 14.74
N GLN A 31 25.25 -0.64 15.74
CA GLN A 31 23.88 -0.96 16.15
C GLN A 31 23.13 0.28 16.67
N ILE A 32 23.78 1.11 17.47
CA ILE A 32 23.19 2.36 18.00
C ILE A 32 22.94 3.36 16.86
N SER A 33 23.89 3.49 15.93
CA SER A 33 23.78 4.43 14.81
C SER A 33 22.69 4.04 13.81
N SER A 34 22.53 2.74 13.53
CA SER A 34 21.53 2.21 12.59
C SER A 34 20.17 1.94 13.22
N GLY A 35 20.11 1.77 14.55
CA GLY A 35 18.94 1.24 15.25
C GLY A 35 18.68 -0.24 15.00
N GLN A 36 19.58 -0.92 14.28
CA GLN A 36 19.41 -2.32 13.87
C GLN A 36 20.43 -3.23 14.55
N ARG A 37 19.97 -4.37 15.04
CA ARG A 37 20.79 -5.44 15.61
C ARG A 37 21.61 -6.17 14.54
N ILE A 38 21.03 -6.35 13.35
CA ILE A 38 21.62 -7.03 12.20
C ILE A 38 21.96 -5.98 11.14
N ASN A 39 23.23 -5.70 10.98
CA ASN A 39 23.74 -4.71 10.01
C ASN A 39 24.44 -5.35 8.83
N ARG A 40 24.99 -6.55 9.02
CA ARG A 40 25.78 -7.27 8.02
C ARG A 40 25.31 -8.72 7.90
N ALA A 41 25.52 -9.31 6.73
CA ALA A 41 25.21 -10.72 6.50
C ALA A 41 26.03 -11.67 7.40
N SER A 42 27.16 -11.20 7.94
CA SER A 42 27.97 -11.93 8.93
C SER A 42 27.30 -12.03 10.31
N ASP A 43 26.42 -11.08 10.66
CA ASP A 43 25.79 -10.99 11.99
C ASP A 43 24.71 -12.07 12.15
N ASP A 44 23.84 -12.19 11.15
CA ASP A 44 22.79 -13.21 11.09
C ASP A 44 22.32 -13.40 9.63
N PRO A 45 22.90 -14.33 8.88
CA PRO A 45 22.53 -14.56 7.47
C PRO A 45 21.05 -14.95 7.30
N ALA A 46 20.50 -15.71 8.24
CA ALA A 46 19.13 -16.17 8.19
C ALA A 46 18.17 -15.02 8.52
N GLY A 47 18.44 -14.25 9.57
CA GLY A 47 17.64 -13.09 9.97
C GLY A 47 17.63 -12.00 8.90
N ILE A 48 18.75 -11.74 8.22
CA ILE A 48 18.78 -10.78 7.11
C ILE A 48 17.92 -11.23 5.95
N GLN A 49 17.97 -12.51 5.58
CA GLN A 49 17.17 -13.03 4.47
C GLN A 49 15.67 -12.89 4.75
N VAL A 50 15.22 -13.23 5.96
CA VAL A 50 13.83 -13.06 6.39
C VAL A 50 13.45 -11.57 6.43
N SER A 51 14.31 -10.70 6.98
CA SER A 51 14.06 -9.26 7.04
C SER A 51 13.93 -8.61 5.65
N ILE A 52 14.75 -9.04 4.68
CA ILE A 52 14.62 -8.60 3.27
C ILE A 52 13.30 -9.09 2.67
N GLY A 53 12.91 -10.35 2.92
CA GLY A 53 11.62 -10.90 2.49
C GLY A 53 10.45 -10.08 3.01
N LEU A 54 10.42 -9.83 4.33
CA LEU A 54 9.38 -9.00 4.96
C LEU A 54 9.37 -7.56 4.44
N THR A 55 10.54 -6.97 4.17
CA THR A 55 10.64 -5.63 3.58
C THR A 55 10.07 -5.59 2.17
N ARG A 56 10.31 -6.64 1.38
CA ARG A 56 9.73 -6.78 0.04
C ARG A 56 8.20 -6.84 0.13
N GLU A 57 7.65 -7.69 1.00
CA GLU A 57 6.20 -7.81 1.20
C GLU A 57 5.56 -6.50 1.69
N ILE A 58 6.20 -5.76 2.59
CA ILE A 58 5.73 -4.44 3.03
C ILE A 58 5.66 -3.47 1.83
N ASN A 59 6.68 -3.47 0.95
CA ASN A 59 6.70 -2.62 -0.22
C ASN A 59 5.64 -3.05 -1.26
N GLU A 60 5.46 -4.34 -1.48
CA GLU A 60 4.42 -4.92 -2.34
C GLU A 60 3.02 -4.54 -1.83
N ASN A 61 2.77 -4.68 -0.53
CA ASN A 61 1.52 -4.26 0.09
C ASN A 61 1.29 -2.73 -0.02
N ALA A 62 2.33 -1.92 0.11
CA ALA A 62 2.22 -0.47 -0.05
C ALA A 62 1.90 -0.05 -1.49
N VAL A 63 2.41 -0.76 -2.49
CA VAL A 63 2.02 -0.58 -3.90
C VAL A 63 0.60 -1.07 -4.12
N GLY A 64 0.26 -2.27 -3.62
CA GLY A 64 -1.08 -2.83 -3.70
C GLY A 64 -2.14 -1.92 -3.09
N LEU A 65 -1.85 -1.30 -1.95
CA LEU A 65 -2.75 -0.35 -1.30
C LEU A 65 -3.04 0.87 -2.20
N ARG A 66 -2.02 1.41 -2.89
CA ARG A 66 -2.23 2.50 -3.85
C ARG A 66 -3.10 2.08 -5.03
N ASN A 67 -2.84 0.90 -5.60
CA ASN A 67 -3.64 0.37 -6.68
C ASN A 67 -5.11 0.16 -6.27
N VAL A 68 -5.33 -0.32 -5.05
CA VAL A 68 -6.69 -0.50 -4.48
C VAL A 68 -7.39 0.85 -4.29
N MET A 69 -6.67 1.89 -3.86
CA MET A 69 -7.21 3.26 -3.77
C MET A 69 -7.57 3.83 -5.13
N ASP A 70 -6.74 3.58 -6.16
CA ASP A 70 -7.03 3.98 -7.54
C ASP A 70 -8.27 3.23 -8.06
N GLY A 71 -8.39 1.92 -7.80
CA GLY A 71 -9.59 1.14 -8.11
C GLY A 71 -10.85 1.62 -7.39
N SER A 72 -10.74 2.01 -6.12
CA SER A 72 -11.85 2.60 -5.37
C SER A 72 -12.27 3.94 -5.98
N SER A 73 -11.32 4.77 -6.38
CA SER A 73 -11.59 6.06 -7.05
C SER A 73 -12.30 5.85 -8.39
N LEU A 74 -11.86 4.85 -9.17
CA LEU A 74 -12.51 4.45 -10.42
C LEU A 74 -13.96 4.03 -10.18
N ALA A 75 -14.21 3.16 -9.18
CA ALA A 75 -15.57 2.72 -8.85
C ALA A 75 -16.47 3.89 -8.41
N GLN A 76 -15.93 4.87 -7.68
CA GLN A 76 -16.66 6.07 -7.28
C GLN A 76 -17.02 6.96 -8.49
N VAL A 77 -16.12 7.12 -9.45
CA VAL A 77 -16.40 7.86 -10.70
C VAL A 77 -17.51 7.18 -11.49
N ALA A 78 -17.46 5.85 -11.64
CA ALA A 78 -18.50 5.09 -12.31
C ALA A 78 -19.85 5.20 -11.61
N GLN A 79 -19.90 5.10 -10.27
CA GLN A 79 -21.10 5.29 -9.48
C GLN A 79 -21.67 6.71 -9.63
N GLY A 80 -20.82 7.73 -9.67
CA GLY A 80 -21.22 9.11 -9.92
C GLY A 80 -21.90 9.28 -11.28
N GLY A 81 -21.32 8.68 -12.35
CA GLY A 81 -21.93 8.66 -13.67
C GLY A 81 -23.27 7.93 -13.69
N ILE A 82 -23.36 6.75 -13.08
CA ILE A 82 -24.61 5.98 -13.00
C ILE A 82 -25.69 6.77 -12.21
N SER A 83 -25.33 7.44 -11.13
CA SER A 83 -26.28 8.27 -10.35
C SER A 83 -26.85 9.40 -11.22
N GLN A 84 -26.00 10.10 -11.99
CA GLN A 84 -26.45 11.17 -12.88
C GLN A 84 -27.37 10.63 -14.00
N ILE A 85 -27.04 9.45 -14.56
CA ILE A 85 -27.91 8.79 -15.55
C ILE A 85 -29.24 8.42 -14.92
N THR A 86 -29.23 7.85 -13.71
CA THR A 86 -30.44 7.46 -12.98
C THR A 86 -31.35 8.67 -12.72
N ASP A 87 -30.81 9.81 -12.34
CA ASP A 87 -31.59 11.05 -12.14
C ASP A 87 -32.20 11.52 -13.46
N SER A 88 -31.48 11.43 -14.57
CA SER A 88 -32.01 11.79 -15.91
C SER A 88 -33.11 10.82 -16.37
N VAL A 89 -32.96 9.52 -16.11
CA VAL A 89 -33.98 8.50 -16.44
C VAL A 89 -35.21 8.67 -15.58
N GLN A 90 -35.09 9.09 -14.32
CA GLN A 90 -36.23 9.44 -13.46
C GLN A 90 -37.00 10.67 -14.00
N GLN A 91 -36.28 11.70 -14.47
CA GLN A 91 -36.90 12.84 -15.14
C GLN A 91 -37.60 12.41 -16.43
N LEU A 92 -36.98 11.52 -17.22
CA LEU A 92 -37.60 10.96 -18.41
C LEU A 92 -38.89 10.22 -18.08
N ARG A 93 -38.92 9.46 -16.98
CA ARG A 93 -40.13 8.79 -16.48
C ARG A 93 -41.23 9.77 -16.13
N GLU A 94 -40.90 10.88 -15.50
CA GLU A 94 -41.85 11.92 -15.14
C GLU A 94 -42.46 12.59 -16.39
N ILE A 95 -41.64 12.92 -17.38
CA ILE A 95 -42.07 13.46 -18.67
C ILE A 95 -42.96 12.44 -19.43
N SER A 96 -42.59 11.16 -19.42
CA SER A 96 -43.40 10.11 -20.04
C SER A 96 -44.77 9.94 -19.41
N LEU A 97 -44.85 9.98 -18.07
CA LEU A 97 -46.12 9.97 -17.36
C LEU A 97 -47.01 11.20 -17.73
N GLN A 98 -46.34 12.36 -17.89
CA GLN A 98 -47.06 13.57 -18.29
C GLN A 98 -47.56 13.48 -19.73
N ALA A 99 -46.74 12.91 -20.67
CA ALA A 99 -47.12 12.77 -22.07
C ALA A 99 -48.29 11.79 -22.30
N GLN A 100 -48.47 10.82 -21.42
CA GLN A 100 -49.61 9.90 -21.44
C GLN A 100 -50.92 10.49 -20.94
N ASN A 101 -50.89 11.73 -20.44
CA ASN A 101 -52.12 12.39 -20.02
C ASN A 101 -53.02 12.71 -21.23
N GLY A 102 -54.23 12.16 -21.26
CA GLY A 102 -55.21 12.31 -22.34
C GLY A 102 -55.75 13.73 -22.56
N THR A 103 -55.41 14.70 -21.70
CA THR A 103 -55.79 16.12 -21.85
C THR A 103 -54.84 16.91 -22.73
N LEU A 104 -53.65 16.36 -23.06
CA LEU A 104 -52.64 17.04 -23.85
C LEU A 104 -53.00 17.00 -25.35
N ASN A 105 -52.73 18.12 -26.02
CA ASN A 105 -52.78 18.17 -27.48
C ASN A 105 -51.46 17.68 -28.11
N GLU A 106 -51.48 17.47 -29.42
CA GLU A 106 -50.30 16.94 -30.15
C GLU A 106 -49.09 17.87 -30.06
N SER A 107 -49.26 19.17 -30.06
CA SER A 107 -48.18 20.16 -29.92
C SER A 107 -47.48 20.08 -28.56
N ASP A 108 -48.29 19.83 -27.50
CA ASP A 108 -47.78 19.69 -26.14
C ASP A 108 -46.95 18.39 -26.03
N ARG A 109 -47.45 17.27 -26.59
CA ARG A 109 -46.70 16.00 -26.64
C ARG A 109 -45.38 16.11 -27.39
N GLN A 110 -45.40 16.78 -28.54
CA GLN A 110 -44.14 17.03 -29.30
C GLN A 110 -43.16 17.90 -28.53
N SER A 111 -43.64 18.82 -27.70
CA SER A 111 -42.76 19.61 -26.84
C SER A 111 -42.15 18.79 -25.71
N LEU A 112 -42.92 17.86 -25.12
CA LEU A 112 -42.41 16.90 -24.13
C LEU A 112 -41.43 15.89 -24.77
N GLN A 113 -41.72 15.42 -26.01
CA GLN A 113 -40.77 14.53 -26.71
C GLN A 113 -39.42 15.20 -26.95
N LYS A 114 -39.38 16.50 -27.33
CA LYS A 114 -38.13 17.22 -27.48
C LYS A 114 -37.35 17.31 -26.14
N GLN A 115 -38.01 17.51 -25.04
CA GLN A 115 -37.37 17.51 -23.71
C GLN A 115 -36.83 16.12 -23.37
N ALA A 116 -37.58 15.06 -23.71
CA ALA A 116 -37.11 13.68 -23.56
C ALA A 116 -35.87 13.40 -24.43
N ASP A 117 -35.89 13.85 -25.69
CA ASP A 117 -34.77 13.69 -26.62
C ASP A 117 -33.48 14.40 -26.09
N GLU A 118 -33.62 15.57 -25.48
CA GLU A 118 -32.52 16.30 -24.85
C GLU A 118 -31.96 15.53 -23.62
N LEU A 119 -32.83 14.92 -22.80
CA LEU A 119 -32.40 14.07 -21.68
C LEU A 119 -31.71 12.82 -22.15
N LEU A 120 -32.24 12.16 -23.19
CA LEU A 120 -31.61 10.97 -23.78
C LEU A 120 -30.23 11.27 -24.37
N ALA A 121 -30.07 12.40 -25.07
CA ALA A 121 -28.76 12.86 -25.52
C ALA A 121 -27.79 13.10 -24.34
N GLY A 122 -28.26 13.73 -23.26
CA GLY A 122 -27.50 13.93 -22.03
C GLY A 122 -27.07 12.61 -21.36
N ILE A 123 -27.94 11.59 -21.40
CA ILE A 123 -27.62 10.25 -20.89
C ILE A 123 -26.50 9.62 -21.73
N GLN A 124 -26.61 9.66 -23.08
CA GLN A 124 -25.57 9.15 -23.98
C GLN A 124 -24.23 9.85 -23.74
N ASP A 125 -24.24 11.17 -23.62
CA ASP A 125 -23.06 11.96 -23.32
C ASP A 125 -22.44 11.55 -21.98
N THR A 126 -23.25 11.33 -20.95
CA THR A 126 -22.77 10.94 -19.62
C THR A 126 -22.15 9.52 -19.67
N VAL A 127 -22.77 8.57 -20.37
CA VAL A 127 -22.21 7.23 -20.57
C VAL A 127 -20.86 7.31 -21.29
N GLY A 128 -20.76 8.11 -22.36
CA GLY A 128 -19.56 8.22 -23.17
C GLY A 128 -18.43 8.99 -22.46
N GLN A 129 -18.75 9.98 -21.64
CA GLN A 129 -17.76 10.84 -20.96
C GLN A 129 -17.31 10.30 -19.60
N THR A 130 -18.07 9.35 -18.99
CA THR A 130 -17.66 8.74 -17.73
C THR A 130 -16.44 7.87 -17.94
N SER A 131 -15.28 8.43 -17.59
CA SER A 131 -13.99 7.79 -17.81
C SER A 131 -13.05 8.05 -16.64
N PHE A 132 -12.12 7.13 -16.45
CA PHE A 132 -11.03 7.26 -15.47
C PHE A 132 -9.69 7.02 -16.16
N ASN A 133 -8.77 7.98 -16.06
CA ASN A 133 -7.46 7.94 -16.71
C ASN A 133 -7.52 7.63 -18.23
N GLY A 134 -8.53 8.19 -18.91
CA GLY A 134 -8.75 7.99 -20.36
C GLY A 134 -9.37 6.64 -20.74
N GLN A 135 -9.76 5.82 -19.77
CA GLN A 135 -10.49 4.58 -19.99
C GLN A 135 -11.97 4.83 -19.69
N SER A 136 -12.83 4.51 -20.64
CA SER A 136 -14.27 4.55 -20.42
C SER A 136 -14.70 3.47 -19.44
N LEU A 137 -15.71 3.81 -18.61
CA LEU A 137 -16.19 2.93 -17.53
C LEU A 137 -17.60 2.38 -17.77
N LEU A 138 -18.40 3.00 -18.67
CA LEU A 138 -19.81 2.71 -18.82
C LEU A 138 -20.21 2.38 -20.27
N ASN A 139 -19.34 2.53 -21.24
CA ASN A 139 -19.66 2.30 -22.67
C ASN A 139 -19.02 1.04 -23.27
N GLU A 140 -18.34 0.26 -22.47
CA GLU A 140 -17.65 -0.97 -22.92
C GLU A 140 -17.54 -1.95 -21.76
N GLU A 141 -17.96 -3.20 -22.01
CA GLU A 141 -17.76 -4.29 -21.04
C GLU A 141 -16.27 -4.60 -20.93
N ARG A 142 -15.74 -4.51 -19.73
CA ARG A 142 -14.32 -4.77 -19.47
C ARG A 142 -14.10 -5.24 -18.03
N ASP A 143 -13.15 -6.16 -17.89
CA ASP A 143 -12.60 -6.57 -16.62
C ASP A 143 -11.34 -5.77 -16.29
N ILE A 144 -11.40 -4.90 -15.30
CA ILE A 144 -10.26 -4.11 -14.82
C ILE A 144 -9.65 -4.84 -13.63
N ASN A 145 -8.44 -5.35 -13.84
CA ASN A 145 -7.71 -6.10 -12.82
C ASN A 145 -6.85 -5.15 -11.97
N ILE A 146 -7.13 -5.09 -10.68
CA ILE A 146 -6.40 -4.29 -9.68
C ILE A 146 -5.44 -5.21 -8.94
N GLN A 147 -4.14 -5.02 -9.14
CA GLN A 147 -3.10 -5.78 -8.42
C GLN A 147 -3.01 -5.28 -6.98
N ALA A 148 -3.26 -6.16 -6.03
CA ALA A 148 -3.31 -5.87 -4.60
C ALA A 148 -2.27 -6.72 -3.83
N GLY A 149 -1.01 -6.26 -3.81
CA GLY A 149 0.09 -7.05 -3.27
C GLY A 149 0.31 -8.33 -4.11
N ASP A 150 0.29 -9.48 -3.47
CA ASP A 150 0.47 -10.79 -4.13
C ASP A 150 -0.82 -11.31 -4.79
N GLY A 151 -1.98 -10.69 -4.52
CA GLY A 151 -3.27 -11.01 -5.09
C GLY A 151 -3.77 -9.98 -6.09
N SER A 152 -4.92 -10.27 -6.70
CA SER A 152 -5.61 -9.33 -7.59
C SER A 152 -7.12 -9.32 -7.32
N THR A 153 -7.74 -8.17 -7.55
CA THR A 153 -9.19 -7.97 -7.48
C THR A 153 -9.67 -7.39 -8.80
N THR A 154 -10.76 -7.91 -9.35
CA THR A 154 -11.31 -7.48 -10.62
C THR A 154 -12.52 -6.60 -10.40
N ILE A 155 -12.57 -5.46 -11.10
CA ILE A 155 -13.75 -4.60 -11.24
C ILE A 155 -14.31 -4.87 -12.63
N ASN A 156 -15.55 -5.34 -12.69
CA ASN A 156 -16.26 -5.50 -13.94
C ASN A 156 -16.96 -4.19 -14.30
N THR A 157 -16.70 -3.65 -15.50
CA THR A 157 -17.40 -2.48 -16.04
C THR A 157 -18.46 -2.96 -17.02
N PRO A 158 -19.74 -2.54 -16.85
CA PRO A 158 -20.81 -2.89 -17.77
C PRO A 158 -20.76 -2.05 -19.04
N ASP A 159 -21.23 -2.58 -20.15
CA ASP A 159 -21.57 -1.82 -21.34
C ASP A 159 -23.00 -1.26 -21.21
N LEU A 160 -23.13 -0.12 -20.53
CA LEU A 160 -24.44 0.54 -20.35
C LEU A 160 -24.96 1.15 -21.64
N GLN A 161 -24.08 1.53 -22.59
CA GLN A 161 -24.51 2.07 -23.86
C GLN A 161 -25.40 1.06 -24.62
N ASN A 162 -24.89 -0.13 -24.84
CA ASN A 162 -25.62 -1.17 -25.55
C ASN A 162 -26.77 -1.74 -24.72
N ALA A 163 -26.58 -1.87 -23.41
CA ALA A 163 -27.63 -2.41 -22.54
C ALA A 163 -28.85 -1.48 -22.43
N LEU A 164 -28.68 -0.15 -22.43
CA LEU A 164 -29.77 0.82 -22.46
C LEU A 164 -30.41 0.90 -23.85
N GLU A 165 -29.63 0.71 -24.92
CA GLU A 165 -30.14 0.62 -26.28
C GLU A 165 -31.02 -0.62 -26.47
N ASP A 166 -30.61 -1.77 -25.94
CA ASP A 166 -31.38 -3.03 -25.96
C ASP A 166 -32.72 -2.90 -25.18
N GLN A 167 -32.78 -2.05 -24.16
CA GLN A 167 -34.03 -1.70 -23.48
C GLN A 167 -34.91 -0.73 -24.31
N GLY A 168 -34.44 -0.28 -25.47
CA GLY A 168 -35.15 0.65 -26.34
C GLY A 168 -35.17 2.10 -25.81
N LEU A 169 -34.30 2.45 -24.84
CA LEU A 169 -34.32 3.76 -24.20
C LEU A 169 -33.99 4.88 -25.19
N PHE A 170 -33.01 4.68 -26.08
CA PHE A 170 -32.58 5.74 -27.01
C PHE A 170 -33.48 5.93 -28.25
N ALA A 171 -34.44 5.03 -28.46
CA ALA A 171 -35.46 5.13 -29.51
C ALA A 171 -36.87 5.36 -28.89
N LEU A 172 -36.94 5.93 -27.70
CA LEU A 172 -38.15 6.03 -26.90
C LEU A 172 -39.14 7.03 -27.47
N ASP A 173 -40.37 6.58 -27.79
CA ASP A 173 -41.54 7.45 -27.95
C ASP A 173 -42.28 7.52 -26.59
N ILE A 174 -42.16 8.66 -25.91
CA ILE A 174 -42.72 8.86 -24.57
C ILE A 174 -44.25 8.72 -24.51
N SER A 175 -44.92 8.77 -25.66
CA SER A 175 -46.38 8.62 -25.77
C SER A 175 -46.79 7.14 -25.97
N SER A 176 -45.85 6.23 -26.20
CA SER A 176 -46.13 4.81 -26.38
C SER A 176 -46.51 4.12 -25.06
N ALA A 177 -47.29 3.04 -25.18
CA ALA A 177 -47.68 2.26 -24.00
C ALA A 177 -46.47 1.56 -23.35
N ASP A 178 -45.46 1.22 -24.13
CA ASP A 178 -44.27 0.50 -23.68
C ASP A 178 -43.19 1.42 -23.13
N ALA A 179 -43.36 2.75 -23.21
CA ALA A 179 -42.37 3.73 -22.78
C ALA A 179 -41.99 3.58 -21.30
N LEU A 180 -42.95 3.36 -20.43
CA LEU A 180 -42.72 3.21 -18.99
C LEU A 180 -42.00 1.89 -18.69
N ASP A 181 -42.30 0.82 -19.42
CA ASP A 181 -41.66 -0.47 -19.24
C ASP A 181 -40.16 -0.41 -19.64
N SER A 182 -39.84 0.28 -20.74
CA SER A 182 -38.46 0.53 -21.17
C SER A 182 -37.69 1.38 -20.15
N ILE A 183 -38.34 2.43 -19.61
CA ILE A 183 -37.71 3.28 -18.59
C ILE A 183 -37.49 2.51 -17.28
N ASP A 184 -38.50 1.76 -16.82
CA ASP A 184 -38.38 0.97 -15.58
C ASP A 184 -37.34 -0.16 -15.73
N GLY A 185 -37.21 -0.75 -16.93
CA GLY A 185 -36.14 -1.67 -17.28
C GLY A 185 -34.76 -1.01 -17.20
N ALA A 186 -34.62 0.20 -17.74
CA ALA A 186 -33.38 0.96 -17.66
C ALA A 186 -33.01 1.32 -16.20
N ILE A 187 -33.98 1.69 -15.37
CA ILE A 187 -33.75 1.97 -13.93
C ILE A 187 -33.27 0.69 -13.21
N SER A 188 -33.85 -0.46 -13.51
CA SER A 188 -33.42 -1.73 -12.92
C SER A 188 -31.97 -2.05 -13.30
N LEU A 189 -31.61 -1.92 -14.57
CA LEU A 189 -30.26 -2.14 -15.09
C LEU A 189 -29.24 -1.20 -14.44
N LEU A 190 -29.58 0.09 -14.27
CA LEU A 190 -28.73 1.07 -13.60
C LEU A 190 -28.51 0.72 -12.14
N ASN A 191 -29.57 0.28 -11.43
CA ASN A 191 -29.47 -0.17 -10.05
C ASN A 191 -28.58 -1.41 -9.90
N ASP A 192 -28.68 -2.39 -10.81
CA ASP A 192 -27.85 -3.58 -10.81
C ASP A 192 -26.39 -3.22 -11.06
N SER A 193 -26.13 -2.30 -11.98
CA SER A 193 -24.80 -1.80 -12.29
C SER A 193 -24.19 -1.02 -11.10
N ALA A 194 -24.98 -0.14 -10.47
CA ALA A 194 -24.57 0.55 -9.27
C ALA A 194 -24.26 -0.42 -8.12
N GLY A 195 -25.09 -1.46 -7.96
CA GLY A 195 -24.88 -2.53 -6.99
C GLY A 195 -23.59 -3.31 -7.23
N SER A 196 -23.24 -3.58 -8.48
CA SER A 196 -21.99 -4.23 -8.87
C SER A 196 -20.77 -3.39 -8.50
N PHE A 197 -20.77 -2.09 -8.80
CA PHE A 197 -19.69 -1.20 -8.40
C PHE A 197 -19.60 -1.02 -6.87
N ALA A 198 -20.74 -0.95 -6.18
CA ALA A 198 -20.77 -0.89 -4.71
C ALA A 198 -20.18 -2.19 -4.08
N GLY A 199 -20.50 -3.34 -4.65
CA GLY A 199 -19.91 -4.62 -4.28
C GLY A 199 -18.41 -4.65 -4.48
N SER A 200 -17.95 -4.18 -5.64
CA SER A 200 -16.52 -4.06 -5.96
C SER A 200 -15.81 -3.11 -4.99
N GLN A 201 -16.42 -1.98 -4.64
CA GLN A 201 -15.87 -1.03 -3.67
C GLN A 201 -15.75 -1.67 -2.28
N ALA A 202 -16.77 -2.38 -1.81
CA ALA A 202 -16.73 -3.07 -0.52
C ALA A 202 -15.63 -4.16 -0.49
N GLN A 203 -15.40 -4.84 -1.61
CA GLN A 203 -14.31 -5.80 -1.76
C GLN A 203 -12.95 -5.11 -1.70
N LEU A 204 -12.76 -3.99 -2.42
CA LEU A 204 -11.54 -3.19 -2.38
C LEU A 204 -11.24 -2.66 -0.97
N ASP A 205 -12.25 -2.20 -0.24
CA ASP A 205 -12.11 -1.77 1.15
C ASP A 205 -11.67 -2.92 2.08
N SER A 206 -12.18 -4.13 1.85
CA SER A 206 -11.75 -5.32 2.59
C SER A 206 -10.30 -5.68 2.29
N VAL A 207 -9.90 -5.64 1.01
CA VAL A 207 -8.52 -5.88 0.56
C VAL A 207 -7.58 -4.81 1.12
N SER A 208 -7.97 -3.54 1.11
CA SER A 208 -7.19 -2.43 1.68
C SER A 208 -6.89 -2.65 3.17
N ARG A 209 -7.89 -3.07 3.96
CA ARG A 209 -7.69 -3.42 5.37
C ARG A 209 -6.74 -4.60 5.54
N SER A 210 -6.92 -5.65 4.75
CA SER A 210 -6.06 -6.84 4.80
C SER A 210 -4.60 -6.52 4.48
N LEU A 211 -4.34 -5.68 3.45
CA LEU A 211 -2.99 -5.23 3.09
C LEU A 211 -2.36 -4.39 4.20
N THR A 212 -3.17 -3.53 4.84
CA THR A 212 -2.71 -2.70 5.97
C THR A 212 -2.33 -3.58 7.16
N ASP A 213 -3.18 -4.52 7.55
CA ASP A 213 -2.93 -5.43 8.66
C ASP A 213 -1.71 -6.32 8.38
N SER A 214 -1.58 -6.84 7.16
CA SER A 214 -0.41 -7.61 6.73
C SER A 214 0.87 -6.76 6.79
N SER A 215 0.83 -5.50 6.33
CA SER A 215 1.97 -4.59 6.37
C SER A 215 2.42 -4.31 7.81
N VAL A 216 1.47 -4.09 8.74
CA VAL A 216 1.76 -3.88 10.18
C VAL A 216 2.38 -5.13 10.79
N ASN A 217 1.80 -6.32 10.55
CA ASN A 217 2.31 -7.58 11.07
C ASN A 217 3.72 -7.90 10.54
N ASN A 218 3.97 -7.62 9.26
CA ASN A 218 5.28 -7.81 8.64
C ASN A 218 6.30 -6.80 9.19
N ALA A 219 5.90 -5.55 9.40
CA ALA A 219 6.76 -4.53 10.00
C ALA A 219 7.13 -4.89 11.46
N GLU A 220 6.17 -5.36 12.26
CA GLU A 220 6.41 -5.82 13.63
C GLU A 220 7.31 -7.07 13.65
N SER A 221 7.11 -8.01 12.74
CA SER A 221 7.94 -9.21 12.62
C SER A 221 9.36 -8.86 12.21
N ARG A 222 9.52 -7.92 11.27
CA ARG A 222 10.83 -7.40 10.86
C ARG A 222 11.52 -6.68 12.03
N SER A 223 10.79 -5.85 12.78
CA SER A 223 11.31 -5.14 13.95
C SER A 223 11.85 -6.13 15.00
N ARG A 224 11.11 -7.19 15.31
CA ARG A 224 11.57 -8.24 16.24
C ARG A 224 12.84 -8.96 15.79
N ILE A 225 13.06 -9.07 14.48
CA ILE A 225 14.24 -9.74 13.91
C ILE A 225 15.42 -8.79 13.83
N SER A 226 15.23 -7.60 13.29
CA SER A 226 16.30 -6.70 12.87
C SER A 226 16.59 -5.55 13.83
N ASP A 227 15.63 -5.10 14.66
CA ASP A 227 15.82 -3.91 15.47
C ASP A 227 16.67 -4.18 16.71
N ALA A 228 17.47 -3.19 17.10
CA ALA A 228 18.32 -3.25 18.28
C ALA A 228 17.56 -2.76 19.52
N ASP A 229 17.71 -3.48 20.64
CA ASP A 229 17.37 -2.98 21.95
C ASP A 229 18.38 -1.88 22.34
N MET A 230 17.98 -0.62 22.19
CA MET A 230 18.82 0.55 22.43
C MET A 230 19.31 0.64 23.88
N ALA A 231 18.51 0.19 24.86
CA ALA A 231 18.91 0.20 26.26
C ALA A 231 20.03 -0.82 26.52
N LYS A 232 19.93 -1.98 25.91
CA LYS A 232 20.97 -3.01 25.94
C LYS A 232 22.22 -2.54 25.19
N ALA A 233 22.08 -2.03 23.98
CA ALA A 233 23.21 -1.58 23.16
C ALA A 233 24.02 -0.43 23.82
N THR A 234 23.35 0.57 24.40
CA THR A 234 24.01 1.67 25.12
C THR A 234 24.72 1.19 26.39
N SER A 235 24.12 0.22 27.10
CA SER A 235 24.74 -0.40 28.26
C SER A 235 26.00 -1.21 27.89
N GLU A 236 25.94 -1.95 26.78
CA GLU A 236 27.08 -2.71 26.25
C GLU A 236 28.20 -1.76 25.75
N GLN A 237 27.84 -0.68 25.08
CA GLN A 237 28.80 0.35 24.66
C GLN A 237 29.51 0.97 25.87
N SER A 238 28.77 1.34 26.89
CA SER A 238 29.35 1.92 28.11
C SER A 238 30.32 0.95 28.80
N ARG A 239 29.95 -0.35 28.84
CA ARG A 239 30.84 -1.39 29.38
C ARG A 239 32.09 -1.57 28.51
N ALA A 240 31.96 -1.54 27.19
CA ALA A 240 33.11 -1.67 26.29
C ALA A 240 34.06 -0.50 26.42
N LEU A 241 33.56 0.74 26.55
CA LEU A 241 34.37 1.95 26.82
C LEU A 241 35.14 1.83 28.14
N ILE A 242 34.49 1.44 29.25
CA ILE A 242 35.12 1.23 30.54
C ILE A 242 36.21 0.16 30.45
N GLN A 243 35.94 -0.97 29.75
CA GLN A 243 36.90 -2.04 29.56
C GLN A 243 38.13 -1.58 28.76
N GLN A 244 37.90 -0.77 27.70
CA GLN A 244 39.00 -0.18 26.93
C GLN A 244 39.86 0.75 27.78
N GLU A 245 39.26 1.64 28.58
CA GLU A 245 40.00 2.54 29.44
C GLU A 245 40.81 1.79 30.51
N VAL A 246 40.21 0.76 31.12
CA VAL A 246 40.89 -0.12 32.09
C VAL A 246 42.04 -0.87 31.39
N ALA A 247 41.83 -1.41 30.17
CA ALA A 247 42.89 -2.11 29.44
C ALA A 247 44.08 -1.18 29.14
N VAL A 248 43.83 0.05 28.69
CA VAL A 248 44.89 1.05 28.43
C VAL A 248 45.64 1.38 29.72
N THR A 249 44.93 1.56 30.83
CA THR A 249 45.56 1.86 32.13
C THR A 249 46.43 0.70 32.64
N LEU A 250 45.93 -0.54 32.52
CA LEU A 250 46.70 -1.71 32.89
C LEU A 250 47.94 -1.91 31.99
N GLN A 251 47.81 -1.60 30.71
CA GLN A 251 48.95 -1.66 29.76
C GLN A 251 50.02 -0.62 30.14
N ALA A 252 49.59 0.61 30.50
CA ALA A 252 50.52 1.63 30.94
C ALA A 252 51.24 1.22 32.22
N GLN A 253 50.51 0.67 33.19
CA GLN A 253 51.07 0.18 34.45
C GLN A 253 52.01 -1.01 34.23
N ALA A 254 51.70 -1.95 33.37
CA ALA A 254 52.54 -3.06 33.01
C ALA A 254 53.85 -2.59 32.33
N ASN A 255 53.75 -1.56 31.47
CA ASN A 255 54.90 -1.00 30.80
C ASN A 255 55.81 -0.21 31.80
N ALA A 256 55.24 0.51 32.75
CA ALA A 256 55.98 1.17 33.81
C ALA A 256 56.74 0.16 34.71
N GLY A 257 56.03 -0.93 35.13
CA GLY A 257 56.65 -1.97 35.92
C GLY A 257 57.77 -2.72 35.18
N ARG A 258 57.73 -2.85 33.85
CA ARG A 258 58.82 -3.36 33.04
C ARG A 258 60.05 -2.40 33.04
N GLY A 259 59.78 -1.11 32.99
CA GLY A 259 60.84 -0.10 33.09
C GLY A 259 61.58 -0.20 34.41
N ASP A 260 60.89 -0.39 35.51
CA ASP A 260 61.45 -0.50 36.86
C ASP A 260 62.29 -1.79 37.01
N VAL A 261 61.81 -2.93 36.45
CA VAL A 261 62.55 -4.18 36.45
C VAL A 261 63.80 -4.09 35.57
N LEU A 262 63.75 -3.41 34.44
CA LEU A 262 64.94 -3.18 33.58
C LEU A 262 65.98 -2.27 34.26
N ALA A 263 65.50 -1.24 35.00
CA ALA A 263 66.37 -0.35 35.75
C ALA A 263 67.08 -1.09 36.91
N LEU A 264 66.41 -2.08 37.53
CA LEU A 264 66.99 -2.90 38.61
C LEU A 264 67.97 -3.96 38.08
N LEU A 265 67.78 -4.48 36.84
CA LEU A 265 68.66 -5.47 36.22
C LEU A 265 69.86 -4.85 35.50
N GLY A 266 69.83 -3.53 35.24
CA GLY A 266 70.86 -2.77 34.53
C GLY A 266 71.92 -2.13 35.46
N GLN A 267 71.80 -2.25 36.80
CA GLN A 267 72.83 -1.92 37.77
C GLN A 267 73.60 -3.21 38.13
#